data_f30616a718db5fb9e0eb7a89187c753d
#
_entry.id   f30616a718db5fb9e0eb7a89187c753d
#
_cell.length_a   1.000
_cell.length_b   1.000
_cell.length_c   1.000
_cell.angle_alpha   90.00
_cell.angle_beta   90.00
_cell.angle_gamma   90.00
#
_symmetry.space_group_name_H-M   'P 1'
#
loop_
_entity.id
_entity.type
_entity.pdbx_description
1 polymer ?
#
loop_
_entity_poly.entity_id
_entity_poly.type
_entity_poly.pdbx_seq_one_letter_code
_entity_poly.pdbx_strand_id
1 'polypeptide(L)'
;MNQNFNKGLLLTSFGSFWWGFIGVIYFKYLEFIGYIEVVIHRCVWTAATLILTTFFFSKWKIFFSIISKKTYLIGLFFSGFLIFINWSIWIYAIATERIIDASFGYFIMPILSVFLGYIFFKEKLNKKRIFSIALVLISIILI
;
A
#
# COMPACT_ATOMS: atom_id res chain seq x y z
N MET A 1 1.99 -30.04 3.12
CA MET A 1 1.86 -28.56 3.04
C MET A 1 2.96 -28.06 2.11
N ASN A 2 2.62 -27.38 1.00
CA ASN A 2 3.58 -27.06 -0.07
C ASN A 2 4.70 -26.13 0.43
N GLN A 3 5.96 -26.47 0.14
CA GLN A 3 7.14 -25.65 0.47
C GLN A 3 6.99 -24.18 0.01
N ASN A 4 6.36 -23.97 -1.13
CA ASN A 4 6.08 -22.63 -1.65
C ASN A 4 5.07 -21.83 -0.80
N PHE A 5 4.09 -22.50 -0.19
CA PHE A 5 3.13 -21.87 0.70
C PHE A 5 3.79 -21.38 1.99
N ASN A 6 4.63 -22.21 2.61
CA ASN A 6 5.35 -21.84 3.83
C ASN A 6 6.34 -20.70 3.58
N LYS A 7 7.05 -20.73 2.44
CA LYS A 7 7.96 -19.65 2.05
C LYS A 7 7.20 -18.33 1.79
N GLY A 8 6.05 -18.39 1.12
CA GLY A 8 5.19 -17.22 0.92
C GLY A 8 4.68 -16.64 2.23
N LEU A 9 4.20 -17.49 3.14
CA LEU A 9 3.74 -17.08 4.46
C LEU A 9 4.87 -16.39 5.27
N LEU A 10 6.05 -16.97 5.26
CA LEU A 10 7.22 -16.45 5.98
C LEU A 10 7.65 -15.08 5.45
N LEU A 11 7.71 -14.91 4.12
CA LEU A 11 8.06 -13.65 3.48
C LEU A 11 7.01 -12.56 3.75
N THR A 12 5.72 -12.91 3.70
CA THR A 12 4.63 -11.97 3.99
C THR A 12 4.65 -11.55 5.46
N SER A 13 4.83 -12.49 6.38
CA SER A 13 4.94 -12.21 7.82
C SER A 13 6.13 -11.31 8.12
N PHE A 14 7.28 -11.59 7.53
CA PHE A 14 8.48 -10.76 7.69
C PHE A 14 8.27 -9.35 7.13
N GLY A 15 7.69 -9.21 5.93
CA GLY A 15 7.37 -7.92 5.33
C GLY A 15 6.39 -7.10 6.18
N SER A 16 5.36 -7.74 6.74
CA SER A 16 4.39 -7.10 7.62
C SER A 16 5.02 -6.66 8.94
N PHE A 17 5.86 -7.50 9.54
CA PHE A 17 6.61 -7.16 10.75
C PHE A 17 7.57 -5.99 10.51
N TRP A 18 8.34 -6.05 9.41
CA TRP A 18 9.25 -4.98 9.02
C TRP A 18 8.50 -3.65 8.86
N TRP A 19 7.39 -3.66 8.13
CA TRP A 19 6.60 -2.46 7.92
C TRP A 19 5.95 -1.94 9.20
N GLY A 20 5.34 -2.81 10.01
CA GLY A 20 4.63 -2.44 11.23
C GLY A 20 5.55 -1.97 12.35
N PHE A 21 6.76 -2.54 12.46
CA PHE A 21 7.68 -2.21 13.55
C PHE A 21 8.71 -1.15 13.13
N ILE A 22 9.47 -1.43 12.09
CA ILE A 22 10.55 -0.52 11.65
C ILE A 22 9.97 0.72 10.98
N GLY A 23 8.87 0.57 10.23
CA GLY A 23 8.19 1.72 9.61
C GLY A 23 7.71 2.73 10.64
N VAL A 24 7.10 2.30 11.74
CA VAL A 24 6.62 3.20 12.80
C VAL A 24 7.79 3.92 13.48
N ILE A 25 8.86 3.20 13.82
CA ILE A 25 10.07 3.80 14.42
C ILE A 25 10.67 4.83 13.46
N TYR A 26 10.78 4.50 12.19
CA TYR A 26 11.31 5.38 11.16
C TYR A 26 10.51 6.69 11.06
N PHE A 27 9.19 6.62 10.99
CA PHE A 27 8.35 7.81 10.90
C PHE A 27 8.37 8.64 12.19
N LYS A 28 8.42 8.00 13.36
CA LYS A 28 8.59 8.70 14.63
C LYS A 28 9.93 9.43 14.70
N TYR A 29 10.99 8.84 14.18
CA TYR A 29 12.30 9.47 14.13
C TYR A 29 12.35 10.68 13.18
N LEU A 30 11.47 10.71 12.16
CA LEU A 30 11.35 11.80 11.20
C LEU A 30 10.30 12.87 11.59
N GLU A 31 9.75 12.80 12.80
CA GLU A 31 8.69 13.70 13.28
C GLU A 31 9.09 15.19 13.25
N PHE A 32 10.40 15.48 13.36
CA PHE A 32 10.95 16.84 13.25
C PHE A 32 10.94 17.42 11.83
N ILE A 33 10.70 16.59 10.82
CA ILE A 33 10.62 17.00 9.40
C ILE A 33 9.15 17.23 9.04
N GLY A 34 8.87 18.29 8.28
CA GLY A 34 7.53 18.57 7.80
C GLY A 34 6.98 17.40 6.95
N TYR A 35 5.73 17.00 7.21
CA TYR A 35 5.12 15.83 6.55
C TYR A 35 5.14 15.90 5.01
N ILE A 36 5.03 17.10 4.43
CA ILE A 36 5.13 17.32 2.97
C ILE A 36 6.53 16.95 2.47
N GLU A 37 7.56 17.35 3.20
CA GLU A 37 8.95 17.06 2.84
C GLU A 37 9.22 15.55 2.87
N VAL A 38 8.71 14.85 3.88
CA VAL A 38 8.81 13.38 3.97
C VAL A 38 8.14 12.71 2.76
N VAL A 39 6.96 13.18 2.32
CA VAL A 39 6.26 12.65 1.14
C VAL A 39 7.08 12.89 -0.14
N ILE A 40 7.62 14.11 -0.31
CA ILE A 40 8.43 14.45 -1.49
C ILE A 40 9.68 13.57 -1.55
N HIS A 41 10.44 13.48 -0.45
CA HIS A 41 11.62 12.63 -0.37
C HIS A 41 11.30 11.17 -0.67
N ARG A 42 10.19 10.66 -0.16
CA ARG A 42 9.73 9.30 -0.46
C ARG A 42 9.48 9.09 -1.95
N CYS A 43 8.82 10.03 -2.63
CA CYS A 43 8.59 9.95 -4.07
C CYS A 43 9.89 10.00 -4.85
N VAL A 44 10.81 10.91 -4.51
CA VAL A 44 12.11 11.07 -5.17
C VAL A 44 12.96 9.80 -5.03
N TRP A 45 13.11 9.28 -3.82
CA TRP A 45 13.90 8.07 -3.56
C TRP A 45 13.29 6.82 -4.19
N THR A 46 11.96 6.72 -4.21
CA THR A 46 11.27 5.62 -4.93
C THR A 46 11.55 5.71 -6.42
N ALA A 47 11.42 6.89 -7.03
CA ALA A 47 11.73 7.09 -8.44
C ALA A 47 13.20 6.78 -8.75
N ALA A 48 14.14 7.26 -7.95
CA ALA A 48 15.56 6.97 -8.09
C ALA A 48 15.86 5.46 -8.03
N THR A 49 15.28 4.76 -7.05
CA THR A 49 15.44 3.30 -6.91
C THR A 49 14.88 2.55 -8.11
N LEU A 50 13.71 2.96 -8.63
CA LEU A 50 13.10 2.35 -9.82
C LEU A 50 13.93 2.61 -11.09
N ILE A 51 14.49 3.80 -11.24
CA ILE A 51 15.41 4.12 -12.36
C ILE A 51 16.66 3.24 -12.28
N LEU A 52 17.29 3.15 -11.11
CA LEU A 52 18.45 2.32 -10.89
C LEU A 52 18.18 0.84 -11.17
N THR A 53 17.06 0.30 -10.65
CA THR A 53 16.68 -1.09 -10.93
C THR A 53 16.41 -1.33 -12.41
N THR A 54 15.74 -0.39 -13.10
CA THR A 54 15.52 -0.48 -14.55
C THR A 54 16.82 -0.49 -15.31
N PHE A 55 17.81 0.30 -14.88
CA PHE A 55 19.15 0.32 -15.43
C PHE A 55 19.88 -1.01 -15.23
N PHE A 56 19.98 -1.50 -14.00
CA PHE A 56 20.68 -2.75 -13.68
C PHE A 56 20.08 -3.97 -14.38
N PHE A 57 18.75 -4.04 -14.51
CA PHE A 57 18.07 -5.13 -15.18
C PHE A 57 17.90 -4.92 -16.71
N SER A 58 18.46 -3.83 -17.26
CA SER A 58 18.37 -3.49 -18.69
C SER A 58 16.93 -3.52 -19.26
N LYS A 59 15.94 -3.07 -18.46
CA LYS A 59 14.51 -3.12 -18.81
C LYS A 59 13.99 -1.86 -19.54
N TRP A 60 14.87 -1.01 -20.02
CA TRP A 60 14.53 0.24 -20.69
C TRP A 60 13.57 0.07 -21.89
N LYS A 61 13.74 -0.98 -22.69
CA LYS A 61 12.84 -1.26 -23.82
C LYS A 61 11.39 -1.46 -23.36
N ILE A 62 11.21 -2.20 -22.26
CA ILE A 62 9.88 -2.46 -21.68
C ILE A 62 9.31 -1.16 -21.09
N PHE A 63 10.12 -0.41 -20.35
CA PHE A 63 9.74 0.87 -19.79
C PHE A 63 9.21 1.83 -20.88
N PHE A 64 9.99 2.08 -21.92
CA PHE A 64 9.57 2.96 -23.02
C PHE A 64 8.37 2.43 -23.80
N SER A 65 8.21 1.12 -23.97
CA SER A 65 7.04 0.53 -24.61
C SER A 65 5.74 0.76 -23.83
N ILE A 66 5.83 0.83 -22.50
CA ILE A 66 4.66 1.09 -21.63
C ILE A 66 4.29 2.57 -21.68
N ILE A 67 5.25 3.48 -21.45
CA ILE A 67 4.98 4.91 -21.40
C ILE A 67 4.61 5.51 -22.75
N SER A 68 5.01 4.87 -23.86
CA SER A 68 4.61 5.31 -25.21
C SER A 68 3.13 5.08 -25.52
N LYS A 69 2.44 4.22 -24.77
CA LYS A 69 1.01 3.96 -24.95
C LYS A 69 0.20 4.88 -24.04
N LYS A 70 -0.49 5.85 -24.65
CA LYS A 70 -1.29 6.87 -23.94
C LYS A 70 -2.25 6.28 -22.90
N THR A 71 -2.89 5.14 -23.20
CA THR A 71 -3.81 4.47 -22.27
C THR A 71 -3.10 4.00 -21.00
N TYR A 72 -1.91 3.41 -21.13
CA TYR A 72 -1.13 2.99 -19.95
C TYR A 72 -0.58 4.17 -19.18
N LEU A 73 -0.13 5.21 -19.88
CA LEU A 73 0.38 6.43 -19.25
C LEU A 73 -0.70 7.11 -18.38
N ILE A 74 -1.92 7.24 -18.92
CA ILE A 74 -3.06 7.80 -18.18
C ILE A 74 -3.40 6.94 -16.96
N GLY A 75 -3.47 5.61 -17.12
CA GLY A 75 -3.73 4.70 -16.01
C GLY A 75 -2.66 4.77 -14.92
N LEU A 76 -1.39 4.83 -15.30
CA LEU A 76 -0.27 4.97 -14.37
C LEU A 76 -0.30 6.33 -13.65
N PHE A 77 -0.64 7.40 -14.37
CA PHE A 77 -0.79 8.73 -13.76
C PHE A 77 -1.87 8.75 -12.69
N PHE A 78 -3.08 8.26 -13.01
CA PHE A 78 -4.16 8.20 -12.02
C PHE A 78 -3.83 7.28 -10.85
N SER A 79 -3.26 6.12 -11.10
CA SER A 79 -2.83 5.20 -10.04
C SER A 79 -1.76 5.84 -9.14
N GLY A 80 -0.76 6.47 -9.72
CA GLY A 80 0.29 7.16 -8.97
C GLY A 80 -0.26 8.34 -8.16
N PHE A 81 -1.19 9.11 -8.72
CA PHE A 81 -1.85 10.21 -8.05
C PHE A 81 -2.68 9.75 -6.85
N LEU A 82 -3.45 8.67 -6.99
CA LEU A 82 -4.21 8.08 -5.89
C LEU A 82 -3.30 7.55 -4.76
N ILE A 83 -2.19 6.90 -5.12
CA ILE A 83 -1.19 6.44 -4.15
C ILE A 83 -0.54 7.62 -3.44
N PHE A 84 -0.21 8.68 -4.16
CA PHE A 84 0.36 9.89 -3.58
C PHE A 84 -0.59 10.54 -2.55
N ILE A 85 -1.88 10.68 -2.87
CA ILE A 85 -2.89 11.18 -1.94
C ILE A 85 -2.98 10.27 -0.71
N ASN A 86 -3.09 8.96 -0.91
CA ASN A 86 -3.18 7.99 0.18
C ASN A 86 -1.98 8.11 1.14
N TRP A 87 -0.78 8.20 0.61
CA TRP A 87 0.43 8.34 1.42
C TRP A 87 0.51 9.69 2.13
N SER A 88 0.09 10.77 1.45
CA SER A 88 0.07 12.11 2.04
C SER A 88 -0.86 12.18 3.25
N ILE A 89 -2.06 11.61 3.13
CA ILE A 89 -3.03 11.54 4.23
C ILE A 89 -2.48 10.71 5.39
N TRP A 90 -1.87 9.56 5.09
CA TRP A 90 -1.34 8.67 6.12
C TRP A 90 -0.16 9.29 6.87
N ILE A 91 0.81 9.90 6.16
CA ILE A 91 1.95 10.57 6.79
C ILE A 91 1.49 11.80 7.59
N TYR A 92 0.51 12.55 7.06
CA TYR A 92 -0.11 13.64 7.81
C TYR A 92 -0.74 13.17 9.13
N ALA A 93 -1.48 12.07 9.09
CA ALA A 93 -2.10 11.52 10.29
C ALA A 93 -1.07 11.10 11.34
N ILE A 94 0.05 10.50 10.93
CA ILE A 94 1.14 10.17 11.85
C ILE A 94 1.82 11.43 12.39
N ALA A 95 2.14 12.39 11.54
CA ALA A 95 2.80 13.64 11.94
C ALA A 95 1.95 14.50 12.86
N THR A 96 0.63 14.32 12.87
CA THR A 96 -0.33 14.99 13.76
C THR A 96 -0.78 14.11 14.94
N GLU A 97 -0.02 13.06 15.27
CA GLU A 97 -0.29 12.11 16.36
C GLU A 97 -1.63 11.36 16.27
N ARG A 98 -2.25 11.37 15.08
CA ARG A 98 -3.50 10.67 14.77
C ARG A 98 -3.28 9.23 14.30
N ILE A 99 -2.42 8.50 15.01
CA ILE A 99 -2.02 7.13 14.62
C ILE A 99 -3.22 6.17 14.64
N ILE A 100 -4.15 6.36 15.58
CA ILE A 100 -5.37 5.55 15.68
C ILE A 100 -6.22 5.76 14.43
N ASP A 101 -6.45 7.01 14.02
CA ASP A 101 -7.24 7.33 12.81
C ASP A 101 -6.59 6.73 11.55
N ALA A 102 -5.26 6.81 11.43
CA ALA A 102 -4.52 6.18 10.34
C ALA A 102 -4.69 4.65 10.33
N SER A 103 -4.74 4.02 11.50
CA SER A 103 -4.93 2.58 11.66
C SER A 103 -6.33 2.13 11.22
N PHE A 104 -7.37 2.93 11.45
CA PHE A 104 -8.71 2.66 10.96
C PHE A 104 -8.77 2.47 9.44
N GLY A 105 -8.01 3.24 8.68
CA GLY A 105 -7.91 3.08 7.23
C GLY A 105 -7.47 1.67 6.81
N TYR A 106 -6.56 1.07 7.56
CA TYR A 106 -6.09 -0.30 7.32
C TYR A 106 -7.14 -1.36 7.67
N PHE A 107 -8.00 -1.12 8.67
CA PHE A 107 -9.10 -2.03 8.99
C PHE A 107 -10.23 -1.96 7.96
N ILE A 108 -10.48 -0.78 7.39
CA ILE A 108 -11.51 -0.59 6.35
C ILE A 108 -11.05 -1.14 4.99
N MET A 109 -9.75 -1.08 4.67
CA MET A 109 -9.21 -1.47 3.37
C MET A 109 -9.57 -2.91 2.93
N PRO A 110 -9.48 -3.96 3.78
CA PRO A 110 -9.89 -5.30 3.40
C PRO A 110 -11.38 -5.40 3.04
N ILE A 111 -12.25 -4.65 3.74
CA ILE A 111 -13.69 -4.62 3.47
C ILE A 111 -13.95 -4.01 2.10
N LEU A 112 -13.36 -2.83 1.85
CA LEU A 112 -13.47 -2.15 0.56
C LEU A 112 -12.89 -3.00 -0.58
N SER A 113 -11.76 -3.68 -0.36
CA SER A 113 -11.13 -4.55 -1.36
C SER A 113 -12.05 -5.72 -1.74
N VAL A 114 -12.72 -6.35 -0.77
CA VAL A 114 -13.67 -7.42 -1.06
C VAL A 114 -14.92 -6.89 -1.76
N PHE A 115 -15.41 -5.73 -1.34
CA PHE A 115 -16.56 -5.08 -1.96
C PHE A 115 -16.31 -4.70 -3.43
N LEU A 116 -15.16 -4.09 -3.70
CA LEU A 116 -14.73 -3.74 -5.05
C LEU A 116 -14.47 -5.00 -5.90
N GLY A 117 -13.86 -6.03 -5.31
CA GLY A 117 -13.66 -7.34 -5.95
C GLY A 117 -14.99 -7.98 -6.38
N TYR A 118 -15.99 -7.91 -5.52
CA TYR A 118 -17.34 -8.39 -5.83
C TYR A 118 -17.99 -7.60 -6.98
N ILE A 119 -17.93 -6.27 -6.95
CA ILE A 119 -18.57 -5.41 -7.97
C ILE A 119 -17.85 -5.47 -9.31
N PHE A 120 -16.53 -5.23 -9.32
CA PHE A 120 -15.78 -5.07 -10.56
C PHE A 120 -15.31 -6.38 -11.17
N PHE A 121 -14.90 -7.33 -10.32
CA PHE A 121 -14.37 -8.62 -10.77
C PHE A 121 -15.38 -9.76 -10.67
N LYS A 122 -16.60 -9.48 -10.19
CA LYS A 122 -17.66 -10.49 -9.99
C LYS A 122 -17.19 -11.68 -9.16
N GLU A 123 -16.29 -11.45 -8.20
CA GLU A 123 -15.79 -12.49 -7.31
C GLU A 123 -16.92 -13.04 -6.44
N LYS A 124 -17.01 -14.37 -6.36
CA LYS A 124 -18.00 -15.02 -5.48
C LYS A 124 -17.60 -14.88 -4.01
N LEU A 125 -18.47 -14.31 -3.20
CA LEU A 125 -18.28 -14.25 -1.76
C LEU A 125 -18.60 -15.63 -1.16
N ASN A 126 -17.61 -16.28 -0.58
CA ASN A 126 -17.83 -17.51 0.16
C ASN A 126 -18.18 -17.20 1.63
N LYS A 127 -18.80 -18.15 2.33
CA LYS A 127 -19.22 -17.99 3.73
C LYS A 127 -18.09 -17.56 4.68
N LYS A 128 -16.85 -18.03 4.43
CA LYS A 128 -15.67 -17.67 5.23
C LYS A 128 -15.30 -16.19 5.06
N ARG A 129 -15.34 -15.66 3.83
CA ARG A 129 -15.10 -14.24 3.54
C ARG A 129 -16.15 -13.33 4.19
N ILE A 130 -17.44 -13.72 4.10
CA ILE A 130 -18.54 -12.98 4.73
C ILE A 130 -18.34 -12.94 6.25
N PHE A 131 -18.02 -14.07 6.87
CA PHE A 131 -17.73 -14.15 8.30
C PHE A 131 -16.55 -13.27 8.72
N SER A 132 -15.45 -13.29 7.95
CA SER A 132 -14.29 -12.43 8.22
C SER A 132 -14.63 -10.93 8.13
N ILE A 133 -15.46 -10.52 7.15
CA ILE A 133 -15.91 -9.14 7.01
C ILE A 133 -16.78 -8.75 8.22
N ALA A 134 -17.69 -9.62 8.64
CA ALA A 134 -18.53 -9.36 9.80
C ALA A 134 -17.71 -9.17 11.08
N LEU A 135 -16.67 -9.99 11.29
CA LEU A 135 -15.76 -9.83 12.43
C LEU A 135 -15.01 -8.49 12.40
N VAL A 136 -14.54 -8.06 11.23
CA VAL A 136 -13.86 -6.76 11.10
C VAL A 136 -14.83 -5.60 11.33
N LEU A 137 -16.07 -5.68 10.82
CA LEU A 137 -17.10 -4.66 11.07
C LEU A 137 -17.44 -4.55 12.56
N ILE A 138 -17.58 -5.67 13.24
CA ILE A 138 -17.81 -5.69 14.69
C ILE A 138 -16.64 -5.04 15.43
N SER A 139 -15.40 -5.37 15.04
CA SER A 139 -14.20 -4.78 15.64
C SER A 139 -14.18 -3.25 15.47
N ILE A 140 -14.55 -2.73 14.30
CA ILE A 140 -14.60 -1.28 14.04
C ILE A 140 -15.67 -0.58 14.90
N ILE A 141 -16.79 -1.24 15.18
CA ILE A 141 -17.87 -0.67 15.99
C ILE A 141 -17.50 -0.64 17.49
N LEU A 142 -16.63 -1.57 17.92
CA LEU A 142 -16.21 -1.68 19.32
C LEU A 142 -15.05 -0.75 19.72
N ILE A 143 -14.41 -0.12 18.75
CA ILE A 143 -13.32 0.85 18.95
C ILE A 143 -13.88 2.27 18.94
#